data_92fac9440ae26bcf84ac11435e04504c
#
_entry.id   92fac9440ae26bcf84ac11435e04504c
#
_cell.length_a   1.000
_cell.length_b   1.000
_cell.length_c   1.000
_cell.angle_alpha   90.00
_cell.angle_beta   90.00
_cell.angle_gamma   90.00
#
_symmetry.space_group_name_H-M   'P 1'
#
loop_
_entity.id
_entity.type
_entity.pdbx_description
1 polymer ?
#
loop_
_entity_poly.entity_id
_entity_poly.type
_entity_poly.pdbx_seq_one_letter_code
_entity_poly.pdbx_strand_id
1 'polypeptide(L)'
;NAFQKLVGKSIKNNYYAGAKVHFAIQFLKDGHEKPLGTADAIEQTLDQYPELLETTFIVCNGDNLYSTGAFKQLNEQREVPHALISYARSALKFKNKRIQKFAIMDINDSGYLSQIIEKPNPKIIDNYRDSFGEIRVSMNIFSFYGKSIYPYLKKCPINPQRKEKELPEALKFFNESIP
;
A
#
# COMPACT_ATOMS: atom_id res chain seq x y z
N ASN A 1 -7.55 22.52 2.32
CA ASN A 1 -6.63 21.43 2.67
C ASN A 1 -5.19 21.94 2.54
N ALA A 2 -4.31 21.69 3.54
CA ALA A 2 -2.93 22.21 3.56
C ALA A 2 -2.12 21.66 2.38
N PHE A 3 -2.28 20.38 2.04
CA PHE A 3 -1.62 19.75 0.89
C PHE A 3 -2.05 20.41 -0.44
N GLN A 4 -3.33 20.65 -0.63
CA GLN A 4 -3.84 21.32 -1.82
C GLN A 4 -3.29 22.75 -1.96
N LYS A 5 -3.11 23.47 -0.84
CA LYS A 5 -2.45 24.78 -0.84
C LYS A 5 -0.96 24.69 -1.18
N LEU A 6 -0.29 23.64 -0.73
CA LEU A 6 1.16 23.44 -0.96
C LEU A 6 1.44 23.08 -2.42
N VAL A 7 0.74 22.08 -2.97
CA VAL A 7 0.97 21.58 -4.34
C VAL A 7 0.13 22.31 -5.40
N GLY A 8 -0.95 22.99 -5.00
CA GLY A 8 -1.88 23.65 -5.90
C GLY A 8 -1.24 24.72 -6.81
N LYS A 9 -0.12 25.32 -6.38
CA LYS A 9 0.66 26.25 -7.20
C LYS A 9 1.35 25.56 -8.40
N SER A 10 1.65 24.26 -8.26
CA SER A 10 2.29 23.45 -9.30
C SER A 10 1.28 22.73 -10.19
N ILE A 11 0.00 22.72 -9.79
CA ILE A 11 -1.11 22.11 -10.54
C ILE A 11 -1.85 23.23 -11.29
N LYS A 12 -1.80 23.20 -12.61
CA LYS A 12 -2.52 24.13 -13.48
C LYS A 12 -3.69 23.40 -14.13
N ASN A 13 -4.92 23.94 -13.96
CA ASN A 13 -6.14 23.37 -14.54
C ASN A 13 -6.32 21.87 -14.26
N ASN A 14 -6.00 21.42 -13.03
CA ASN A 14 -6.02 20.01 -12.63
C ASN A 14 -5.00 19.13 -13.37
N TYR A 15 -3.90 19.70 -13.89
CA TYR A 15 -2.81 18.95 -14.51
C TYR A 15 -1.46 19.25 -13.85
N TYR A 16 -0.65 18.23 -13.70
CA TYR A 16 0.76 18.32 -13.29
C TYR A 16 1.61 17.45 -14.23
N ALA A 17 2.61 18.05 -14.88
CA ALA A 17 3.51 17.36 -15.82
C ALA A 17 2.77 16.48 -16.87
N GLY A 18 1.63 16.94 -17.38
CA GLY A 18 0.81 16.23 -18.36
C GLY A 18 -0.16 15.19 -17.76
N ALA A 19 -0.06 14.88 -16.48
CA ALA A 19 -0.99 13.97 -15.80
C ALA A 19 -2.17 14.76 -15.20
N LYS A 20 -3.38 14.23 -15.36
CA LYS A 20 -4.58 14.76 -14.71
C LYS A 20 -4.54 14.46 -13.20
N VAL A 21 -4.81 15.47 -12.40
CA VAL A 21 -4.77 15.38 -10.92
C VAL A 21 -6.17 15.51 -10.36
N HIS A 22 -6.53 14.58 -9.50
CA HIS A 22 -7.75 14.58 -8.73
C HIS A 22 -7.43 14.58 -7.23
N PHE A 23 -8.35 15.07 -6.42
CA PHE A 23 -8.21 15.11 -4.95
C PHE A 23 -9.36 14.33 -4.32
N ALA A 24 -9.07 13.19 -3.72
CA ALA A 24 -9.98 12.53 -2.81
C ALA A 24 -9.80 13.09 -1.39
N ILE A 25 -10.90 13.24 -0.67
CA ILE A 25 -10.89 13.71 0.71
C ILE A 25 -11.20 12.52 1.60
N GLN A 26 -10.26 12.18 2.50
CA GLN A 26 -10.56 11.24 3.55
C GLN A 26 -11.32 11.96 4.66
N PHE A 27 -12.61 11.70 4.77
CA PHE A 27 -13.46 12.25 5.81
C PHE A 27 -13.25 11.54 7.14
N LEU A 28 -13.37 12.28 8.22
CA LEU A 28 -13.44 11.69 9.56
C LEU A 28 -14.78 11.00 9.72
N LYS A 29 -14.77 9.75 10.17
CA LYS A 29 -15.99 9.05 10.56
C LYS A 29 -16.46 9.53 11.93
N ASP A 30 -17.76 9.48 12.17
CA ASP A 30 -18.38 9.93 13.42
C ASP A 30 -17.70 9.28 14.65
N GLY A 31 -17.38 10.12 15.63
CA GLY A 31 -16.69 9.69 16.85
C GLY A 31 -15.17 9.51 16.74
N HIS A 32 -14.58 9.80 15.57
CA HIS A 32 -13.13 9.71 15.36
C HIS A 32 -12.48 11.09 15.29
N GLU A 33 -11.38 11.27 16.02
CA GLU A 33 -10.59 12.51 16.03
C GLU A 33 -9.54 12.55 14.91
N LYS A 34 -9.24 11.41 14.28
CA LYS A 34 -8.26 11.27 13.19
C LYS A 34 -8.79 10.34 12.09
N PRO A 35 -8.23 10.43 10.86
CA PRO A 35 -8.53 9.50 9.78
C PRO A 35 -8.25 8.05 10.18
N LEU A 36 -9.05 7.12 9.64
CA LEU A 36 -9.00 5.70 9.99
C LEU A 36 -7.85 4.91 9.36
N GLY A 37 -6.88 5.57 8.71
CA GLY A 37 -5.70 4.90 8.15
C GLY A 37 -5.79 4.61 6.66
N THR A 38 -4.84 3.78 6.17
CA THR A 38 -4.58 3.64 4.73
C THR A 38 -5.65 2.84 3.98
N ALA A 39 -6.20 1.79 4.56
CA ALA A 39 -7.28 1.03 3.92
C ALA A 39 -8.55 1.88 3.78
N ASP A 40 -8.89 2.67 4.80
CA ASP A 40 -10.01 3.61 4.77
C ASP A 40 -9.80 4.73 3.74
N ALA A 41 -8.56 5.23 3.58
CA ALA A 41 -8.26 6.23 2.57
C ALA A 41 -8.51 5.72 1.15
N ILE A 42 -8.12 4.46 0.87
CA ILE A 42 -8.37 3.82 -0.43
C ILE A 42 -9.87 3.55 -0.61
N GLU A 43 -10.55 3.02 0.41
CA GLU A 43 -12.01 2.80 0.41
C GLU A 43 -12.74 4.08 0.03
N GLN A 44 -12.49 5.19 0.74
CA GLN A 44 -13.15 6.47 0.49
C GLN A 44 -12.75 7.09 -0.86
N THR A 45 -11.55 6.80 -1.38
CA THR A 45 -11.15 7.21 -2.73
C THR A 45 -11.98 6.48 -3.78
N LEU A 46 -12.19 5.18 -3.63
CA LEU A 46 -13.02 4.38 -4.54
C LEU A 46 -14.51 4.77 -4.46
N ASP A 47 -14.99 5.17 -3.27
CA ASP A 47 -16.35 5.71 -3.11
C ASP A 47 -16.54 7.04 -3.85
N GLN A 48 -15.50 7.91 -3.88
CA GLN A 48 -15.54 9.22 -4.55
C GLN A 48 -15.28 9.13 -6.06
N TYR A 49 -14.56 8.11 -6.51
CA TYR A 49 -14.17 7.86 -7.90
C TYR A 49 -14.50 6.42 -8.31
N PRO A 50 -15.79 6.09 -8.46
CA PRO A 50 -16.24 4.71 -8.72
C PRO A 50 -15.73 4.13 -10.04
N GLU A 51 -15.32 4.95 -10.98
CA GLU A 51 -14.66 4.50 -12.21
C GLU A 51 -13.36 3.72 -11.96
N LEU A 52 -12.71 3.94 -10.81
CA LEU A 52 -11.51 3.20 -10.41
C LEU A 52 -11.82 1.74 -10.05
N LEU A 53 -13.08 1.41 -9.75
CA LEU A 53 -13.48 0.02 -9.48
C LEU A 53 -13.23 -0.90 -10.68
N GLU A 54 -13.37 -0.39 -11.89
CA GLU A 54 -13.20 -1.17 -13.13
C GLU A 54 -11.78 -1.06 -13.72
N THR A 55 -10.84 -0.52 -12.97
CA THR A 55 -9.46 -0.32 -13.42
C THR A 55 -8.43 -0.90 -12.45
N THR A 56 -7.22 -1.12 -12.97
CA THR A 56 -6.04 -1.37 -12.14
C THR A 56 -5.38 -0.02 -11.83
N PHE A 57 -5.09 0.21 -10.56
CA PHE A 57 -4.43 1.44 -10.10
C PHE A 57 -3.28 1.14 -9.13
N ILE A 58 -2.36 2.09 -9.00
CA ILE A 58 -1.23 1.98 -8.08
C ILE A 58 -1.53 2.82 -6.83
N VAL A 59 -1.31 2.21 -5.67
CA VAL A 59 -1.33 2.88 -4.35
C VAL A 59 0.09 3.01 -3.84
N CYS A 60 0.46 4.19 -3.40
CA CYS A 60 1.77 4.43 -2.78
C CYS A 60 1.69 5.54 -1.73
N ASN A 61 2.64 5.54 -0.80
CA ASN A 61 2.76 6.61 0.19
C ASN A 61 3.28 7.89 -0.46
N GLY A 62 2.67 9.03 -0.16
CA GLY A 62 3.04 10.34 -0.73
C GLY A 62 4.33 10.93 -0.15
N ASP A 63 4.89 10.36 0.92
CA ASP A 63 6.13 10.77 1.58
C ASP A 63 7.33 9.87 1.27
N ASN A 64 7.15 8.85 0.41
CA ASN A 64 8.21 8.00 -0.10
C ASN A 64 8.62 8.41 -1.52
N LEU A 65 9.90 8.23 -1.83
CA LEU A 65 10.42 8.37 -3.18
C LEU A 65 10.64 6.98 -3.79
N TYR A 66 9.90 6.68 -4.84
CA TYR A 66 9.98 5.41 -5.57
C TYR A 66 10.72 5.58 -6.89
N SER A 67 11.41 4.52 -7.33
CA SER A 67 12.06 4.53 -8.64
C SER A 67 11.02 4.42 -9.77
N THR A 68 11.36 4.97 -10.93
CA THR A 68 10.54 4.77 -12.15
C THR A 68 10.43 3.30 -12.54
N GLY A 69 11.45 2.48 -12.21
CA GLY A 69 11.43 1.03 -12.40
C GLY A 69 10.32 0.34 -11.61
N ALA A 70 10.08 0.75 -10.34
CA ALA A 70 9.00 0.19 -9.53
C ALA A 70 7.63 0.44 -10.16
N PHE A 71 7.38 1.65 -10.67
CA PHE A 71 6.13 1.96 -11.37
C PHE A 71 5.99 1.19 -12.69
N LYS A 72 7.08 1.04 -13.44
CA LYS A 72 7.08 0.25 -14.69
C LYS A 72 6.70 -1.21 -14.41
N GLN A 73 7.35 -1.86 -13.43
CA GLN A 73 7.05 -3.24 -13.03
C GLN A 73 5.60 -3.41 -12.58
N LEU A 74 5.05 -2.47 -11.79
CA LEU A 74 3.66 -2.54 -11.37
C LEU A 74 2.65 -2.29 -12.50
N ASN A 75 3.08 -1.69 -13.60
CA ASN A 75 2.26 -1.43 -14.78
C ASN A 75 2.43 -2.47 -15.90
N GLU A 76 3.31 -3.46 -15.72
CA GLU A 76 3.48 -4.55 -16.68
C GLU A 76 2.23 -5.43 -16.73
N GLN A 77 1.95 -5.95 -17.92
CA GLN A 77 0.86 -6.91 -18.09
C GLN A 77 1.18 -8.21 -17.35
N ARG A 78 0.22 -8.75 -16.61
CA ARG A 78 0.34 -9.97 -15.81
C ARG A 78 -0.99 -10.72 -15.74
N GLU A 79 -0.92 -12.00 -15.43
CA GLU A 79 -2.10 -12.87 -15.32
C GLU A 79 -2.94 -12.53 -14.07
N VAL A 80 -2.27 -12.10 -12.98
CA VAL A 80 -2.93 -11.74 -11.72
C VAL A 80 -3.10 -10.23 -11.62
N PRO A 81 -4.27 -9.73 -11.18
CA PRO A 81 -4.57 -8.30 -11.20
C PRO A 81 -3.86 -7.51 -10.10
N HIS A 82 -3.34 -8.18 -9.07
CA HIS A 82 -2.70 -7.54 -7.93
C HIS A 82 -1.20 -7.78 -7.93
N ALA A 83 -0.44 -6.77 -7.53
CA ALA A 83 1.00 -6.87 -7.38
C ALA A 83 1.52 -5.88 -6.33
N LEU A 84 2.71 -6.12 -5.86
CA LEU A 84 3.44 -5.22 -4.98
C LEU A 84 4.93 -5.33 -5.28
N ILE A 85 5.69 -4.31 -4.89
CA ILE A 85 7.14 -4.37 -5.01
C ILE A 85 7.73 -4.91 -3.72
N SER A 86 8.47 -6.01 -3.86
CA SER A 86 9.23 -6.66 -2.79
C SER A 86 10.67 -6.14 -2.83
N TYR A 87 11.07 -5.36 -1.82
CA TYR A 87 12.42 -4.81 -1.74
C TYR A 87 13.33 -5.73 -0.95
N ALA A 88 14.54 -5.99 -1.48
CA ALA A 88 15.59 -6.67 -0.72
C ALA A 88 16.05 -5.77 0.44
N ARG A 89 15.95 -6.25 1.67
CA ARG A 89 16.35 -5.51 2.86
C ARG A 89 17.83 -5.14 2.84
N SER A 90 18.66 -6.05 2.35
CA SER A 90 20.12 -5.87 2.22
C SER A 90 20.49 -4.74 1.26
N ALA A 91 19.66 -4.45 0.26
CA ALA A 91 19.88 -3.40 -0.73
C ALA A 91 19.47 -2.00 -0.24
N LEU A 92 18.82 -1.89 0.91
CA LEU A 92 18.35 -0.61 1.43
C LEU A 92 19.49 0.21 2.01
N LYS A 93 19.71 1.41 1.45
CA LYS A 93 20.76 2.35 1.89
C LYS A 93 20.26 3.27 3.02
N PHE A 94 19.67 2.71 4.07
CA PHE A 94 19.24 3.43 5.26
C PHE A 94 20.03 3.00 6.49
N LYS A 95 20.00 3.83 7.55
CA LYS A 95 20.55 3.45 8.85
C LYS A 95 19.79 2.23 9.39
N ASN A 96 20.51 1.27 9.99
CA ASN A 96 19.92 0.03 10.52
C ASN A 96 18.68 0.25 11.40
N LYS A 97 18.69 1.26 12.27
CA LYS A 97 17.56 1.63 13.12
C LYS A 97 16.28 1.98 12.32
N ARG A 98 16.43 2.49 11.09
CA ARG A 98 15.29 2.76 10.19
C ARG A 98 14.86 1.49 9.47
N ILE A 99 15.80 0.69 8.99
CA ILE A 99 15.53 -0.58 8.28
C ILE A 99 14.73 -1.55 9.17
N GLN A 100 15.03 -1.60 10.46
CA GLN A 100 14.33 -2.45 11.44
C GLN A 100 12.84 -2.12 11.60
N LYS A 101 12.41 -0.94 11.15
CA LYS A 101 11.01 -0.50 11.25
C LYS A 101 10.15 -0.84 10.04
N PHE A 102 10.77 -1.28 8.94
CA PHE A 102 10.01 -1.65 7.75
C PHE A 102 9.25 -2.96 7.99
N ALA A 103 8.04 -3.02 7.46
CA ALA A 103 7.26 -4.24 7.48
C ALA A 103 7.96 -5.32 6.64
N ILE A 104 8.03 -6.54 7.18
CA ILE A 104 8.54 -7.71 6.47
C ILE A 104 7.42 -8.29 5.62
N MET A 105 7.80 -8.79 4.46
CA MET A 105 6.93 -9.52 3.57
C MET A 105 7.34 -10.98 3.57
N ASP A 106 6.41 -11.84 3.95
CA ASP A 106 6.53 -13.27 3.81
C ASP A 106 6.01 -13.66 2.42
N ILE A 107 6.89 -14.18 1.60
CA ILE A 107 6.62 -14.53 0.20
C ILE A 107 6.88 -16.01 0.02
N ASN A 108 5.88 -16.74 -0.48
CA ASN A 108 6.01 -18.17 -0.71
C ASN A 108 6.92 -18.49 -1.92
N ASP A 109 7.25 -19.75 -2.13
CA ASP A 109 8.15 -20.23 -3.21
C ASP A 109 7.60 -19.95 -4.61
N SER A 110 6.30 -19.73 -4.75
CA SER A 110 5.64 -19.34 -6.02
C SER A 110 5.68 -17.84 -6.26
N GLY A 111 6.27 -17.04 -5.35
CA GLY A 111 6.40 -15.60 -5.47
C GLY A 111 5.16 -14.82 -5.02
N TYR A 112 4.18 -15.46 -4.38
CA TYR A 112 3.00 -14.80 -3.85
C TYR A 112 3.20 -14.35 -2.41
N LEU A 113 2.59 -13.21 -2.08
CA LEU A 113 2.56 -12.67 -0.72
C LEU A 113 1.71 -13.57 0.18
N SER A 114 2.32 -14.14 1.23
CA SER A 114 1.60 -14.85 2.29
C SER A 114 1.08 -13.86 3.34
N GLN A 115 1.94 -12.97 3.82
CA GLN A 115 1.56 -11.97 4.82
C GLN A 115 2.53 -10.78 4.84
N ILE A 116 2.07 -9.68 5.45
CA ILE A 116 2.90 -8.51 5.79
C ILE A 116 2.95 -8.40 7.32
N ILE A 117 4.17 -8.43 7.88
CA ILE A 117 4.41 -8.36 9.32
C ILE A 117 4.86 -6.93 9.66
N GLU A 118 3.95 -6.16 10.23
CA GLU A 118 4.21 -4.82 10.73
C GLU A 118 5.05 -4.86 12.01
N LYS A 119 6.05 -3.99 12.11
CA LYS A 119 6.92 -3.87 13.28
C LYS A 119 7.46 -5.22 13.76
N PRO A 120 8.16 -5.97 12.90
CA PRO A 120 8.61 -7.32 13.20
C PRO A 120 9.49 -7.36 14.45
N ASN A 121 9.30 -8.39 15.26
CA ASN A 121 10.20 -8.63 16.38
C ASN A 121 11.60 -9.01 15.84
N PRO A 122 12.68 -8.29 16.25
CA PRO A 122 14.03 -8.55 15.73
C PRO A 122 14.51 -9.99 15.90
N LYS A 123 14.01 -10.71 16.91
CA LYS A 123 14.40 -12.09 17.20
C LYS A 123 13.89 -13.13 16.21
N ILE A 124 12.83 -12.81 15.47
CA ILE A 124 12.20 -13.76 14.53
C ILE A 124 12.37 -13.35 13.06
N ILE A 125 13.02 -12.23 12.81
CA ILE A 125 13.20 -11.69 11.45
C ILE A 125 13.84 -12.71 10.51
N ASP A 126 14.82 -13.46 10.99
CA ASP A 126 15.56 -14.44 10.18
C ASP A 126 14.70 -15.65 9.75
N ASN A 127 13.55 -15.88 10.38
CA ASN A 127 12.59 -16.90 9.96
C ASN A 127 11.86 -16.56 8.65
N TYR A 128 11.96 -15.31 8.19
CA TYR A 128 11.29 -14.79 6.98
C TYR A 128 12.28 -14.58 5.82
N ARG A 129 13.37 -15.37 5.81
CA ARG A 129 14.27 -15.38 4.64
C ARG A 129 13.65 -16.19 3.52
N ASP A 130 13.65 -15.59 2.32
CA ASP A 130 13.26 -16.31 1.11
C ASP A 130 14.27 -17.39 0.73
N SER A 131 13.99 -18.16 -0.33
CA SER A 131 14.86 -19.22 -0.86
C SER A 131 16.25 -18.73 -1.28
N PHE A 132 16.45 -17.43 -1.43
CA PHE A 132 17.75 -16.80 -1.71
C PHE A 132 18.45 -16.28 -0.46
N GLY A 133 17.88 -16.52 0.73
CA GLY A 133 18.40 -16.04 2.01
C GLY A 133 18.16 -14.54 2.27
N GLU A 134 17.32 -13.86 1.46
CA GLU A 134 17.03 -12.44 1.58
C GLU A 134 15.75 -12.20 2.40
N ILE A 135 15.75 -11.12 3.17
CA ILE A 135 14.53 -10.63 3.84
C ILE A 135 13.86 -9.61 2.96
N ARG A 136 12.58 -9.84 2.67
CA ARG A 136 11.79 -8.93 1.85
C ARG A 136 11.04 -7.93 2.70
N VAL A 137 11.04 -6.67 2.27
CA VAL A 137 10.36 -5.59 2.99
C VAL A 137 9.42 -4.81 2.10
N SER A 138 8.34 -4.33 2.71
CA SER A 138 7.37 -3.46 2.07
C SER A 138 7.79 -2.00 2.21
N MET A 139 7.66 -1.24 1.11
CA MET A 139 7.77 0.22 1.08
C MET A 139 6.41 0.86 0.76
N ASN A 140 5.33 0.12 0.95
CA ASN A 140 3.95 0.57 0.73
C ASN A 140 3.71 1.09 -0.70
N ILE A 141 4.03 0.26 -1.69
CA ILE A 141 3.65 0.47 -3.08
C ILE A 141 3.02 -0.80 -3.65
N PHE A 142 1.81 -0.68 -4.15
CA PHE A 142 0.94 -1.79 -4.55
C PHE A 142 0.23 -1.45 -5.84
N SER A 143 -0.16 -2.47 -6.59
CA SER A 143 -1.08 -2.39 -7.73
C SER A 143 -2.31 -3.23 -7.42
N PHE A 144 -3.51 -2.66 -7.55
CA PHE A 144 -4.78 -3.32 -7.27
C PHE A 144 -5.76 -3.16 -8.41
N TYR A 145 -6.56 -4.19 -8.66
CA TYR A 145 -7.78 -4.05 -9.43
C TYR A 145 -8.91 -3.68 -8.48
N GLY A 146 -9.60 -2.57 -8.77
CA GLY A 146 -10.52 -1.92 -7.83
C GLY A 146 -11.63 -2.84 -7.34
N LYS A 147 -12.35 -3.48 -8.26
CA LYS A 147 -13.50 -4.32 -7.95
C LYS A 147 -13.17 -5.50 -7.04
N SER A 148 -11.97 -6.09 -7.17
CA SER A 148 -11.58 -7.22 -6.34
C SER A 148 -11.05 -6.82 -4.97
N ILE A 149 -10.37 -5.68 -4.82
CA ILE A 149 -9.86 -5.26 -3.50
C ILE A 149 -10.91 -4.54 -2.65
N TYR A 150 -11.86 -3.84 -3.26
CA TYR A 150 -12.83 -2.98 -2.57
C TYR A 150 -13.65 -3.67 -1.48
N PRO A 151 -14.20 -4.90 -1.66
CA PRO A 151 -14.92 -5.59 -0.60
C PRO A 151 -14.10 -5.84 0.66
N TYR A 152 -12.78 -6.07 0.51
CA TYR A 152 -11.85 -6.31 1.61
C TYR A 152 -11.47 -5.03 2.33
N LEU A 153 -11.33 -3.91 1.60
CA LEU A 153 -11.19 -2.60 2.21
C LEU A 153 -12.39 -2.25 3.09
N LYS A 154 -13.61 -2.51 2.60
CA LYS A 154 -14.84 -2.27 3.38
C LYS A 154 -14.93 -3.12 4.63
N LYS A 155 -14.60 -4.41 4.53
CA LYS A 155 -14.66 -5.37 5.63
C LYS A 155 -13.45 -5.30 6.57
N CYS A 156 -12.40 -4.56 6.21
CA CYS A 156 -11.20 -4.44 7.02
C CYS A 156 -11.54 -3.97 8.44
N PRO A 157 -11.16 -4.74 9.48
CA PRO A 157 -11.44 -4.35 10.86
C PRO A 157 -10.60 -3.15 11.27
N ILE A 158 -11.09 -2.41 12.25
CA ILE A 158 -10.30 -1.36 12.91
C ILE A 158 -9.37 -2.02 13.91
N ASN A 159 -8.06 -1.80 13.75
CA ASN A 159 -7.07 -2.24 14.72
C ASN A 159 -7.36 -1.61 16.10
N PRO A 160 -7.62 -2.39 17.15
CA PRO A 160 -8.06 -1.85 18.45
C PRO A 160 -7.01 -0.99 19.15
N GLN A 161 -5.71 -1.23 18.88
CA GLN A 161 -4.62 -0.50 19.50
C GLN A 161 -4.33 0.81 18.77
N ARG A 162 -4.34 0.80 17.42
CA ARG A 162 -4.04 1.96 16.60
C ARG A 162 -5.28 2.78 16.27
N LYS A 163 -6.46 2.18 16.38
CA LYS A 163 -7.74 2.73 15.94
C LYS A 163 -7.73 3.10 14.45
N GLU A 164 -7.14 2.23 13.64
CA GLU A 164 -6.94 2.42 12.19
C GLU A 164 -7.32 1.17 11.41
N LYS A 165 -7.84 1.35 10.21
CA LYS A 165 -7.97 0.33 9.17
C LYS A 165 -6.66 0.29 8.38
N GLU A 166 -5.87 -0.73 8.61
CA GLU A 166 -4.54 -0.84 8.02
C GLU A 166 -4.59 -1.66 6.72
N LEU A 167 -3.92 -1.20 5.67
CA LEU A 167 -3.90 -1.91 4.39
C LEU A 167 -3.32 -3.34 4.49
N PRO A 168 -2.24 -3.62 5.29
CA PRO A 168 -1.78 -4.98 5.49
C PRO A 168 -2.84 -5.93 6.04
N GLU A 169 -3.73 -5.45 6.91
CA GLU A 169 -4.83 -6.26 7.45
C GLU A 169 -5.88 -6.57 6.37
N ALA A 170 -6.23 -5.58 5.54
CA ALA A 170 -7.13 -5.81 4.40
C ALA A 170 -6.55 -6.84 3.41
N LEU A 171 -5.23 -6.80 3.16
CA LEU A 171 -4.53 -7.77 2.30
C LEU A 171 -4.51 -9.17 2.89
N LYS A 172 -4.38 -9.32 4.21
CA LYS A 172 -4.46 -10.60 4.88
C LYS A 172 -5.82 -11.27 4.61
N PHE A 173 -6.93 -10.55 4.83
CA PHE A 173 -8.27 -11.06 4.51
C PHE A 173 -8.45 -11.39 3.03
N PHE A 174 -7.85 -10.61 2.16
CA PHE A 174 -7.86 -10.88 0.72
C PHE A 174 -7.16 -12.20 0.42
N ASN A 175 -5.94 -12.42 0.93
CA ASN A 175 -5.17 -13.64 0.70
C ASN A 175 -5.85 -14.89 1.28
N GLU A 176 -6.48 -14.79 2.45
CA GLU A 176 -7.22 -15.90 3.08
C GLU A 176 -8.47 -16.32 2.28
N SER A 177 -8.94 -15.46 1.37
CA SER A 177 -10.16 -15.69 0.56
C SER A 177 -9.88 -16.22 -0.83
N ILE A 178 -8.61 -16.27 -1.24
CA ILE A 178 -8.17 -16.84 -2.53
C ILE A 178 -7.68 -18.26 -2.25
N PRO A 179 -8.30 -19.29 -2.87
CA PRO A 179 -7.87 -20.68 -2.69
C PRO A 179 -6.49 -20.95 -3.27
#